data_1f3096ca28b8be96303013d09c81ff0f
#
_entry.id   1f3096ca28b8be96303013d09c81ff0f
#
_cell.length_a   1.000
_cell.length_b   1.000
_cell.length_c   1.000
_cell.angle_alpha   90.00
_cell.angle_beta   90.00
_cell.angle_gamma   90.00
#
_symmetry.space_group_name_H-M   'P 1'
#
loop_
_entity.id
_entity.type
_entity.pdbx_description
1 polymer ?
#
loop_
_entity_poly.entity_id
_entity_poly.type
_entity_poly.pdbx_seq_one_letter_code
_entity_poly.pdbx_strand_id
1 'polypeptide(L)'
;HIKESGLKVFTHTSIKECIETSDGCIMTTDRGHKIKCGYVIIATGFEAGQFLPQKIMDLTSTYALVSHPVASEHLWPTHCLIWETADPYLYIRTTDKNRIIVGGEDEKFSDPQRRDSLLRKKTRILERKVRKLFPDLPFETEMVWCGTFSTTKDGLPFIGNWPDKERMFFDLGYGGNG
;
A
#
# COMPACT_ATOMS: atom_id res chain seq x y z
N HIS A 1 12.00 -9.59 15.18
CA HIS A 1 12.97 -8.46 15.31
C HIS A 1 12.51 -7.36 16.29
N ILE A 2 11.28 -6.78 16.18
CA ILE A 2 10.83 -5.71 17.10
C ILE A 2 10.76 -6.17 18.55
N LYS A 3 10.26 -7.39 18.82
CA LYS A 3 10.21 -7.94 20.19
C LYS A 3 11.59 -8.22 20.79
N GLU A 4 12.55 -8.60 19.95
CA GLU A 4 13.94 -8.88 20.34
C GLU A 4 14.71 -7.60 20.67
N SER A 5 14.31 -6.44 20.09
CA SER A 5 14.91 -5.14 20.37
C SER A 5 14.39 -4.45 21.63
N GLY A 6 13.50 -5.09 22.38
CA GLY A 6 12.90 -4.53 23.61
C GLY A 6 11.81 -3.46 23.36
N LEU A 7 11.44 -3.25 22.12
CA LEU A 7 10.38 -2.31 21.75
C LEU A 7 8.99 -2.88 22.10
N LYS A 8 8.09 -2.00 22.50
CA LYS A 8 6.70 -2.37 22.80
C LYS A 8 5.82 -2.18 21.56
N VAL A 9 5.03 -3.21 21.24
CA VAL A 9 4.03 -3.16 20.17
C VAL A 9 2.65 -3.27 20.80
N PHE A 10 1.78 -2.31 20.50
CA PHE A 10 0.39 -2.29 20.95
C PHE A 10 -0.51 -2.54 19.75
N THR A 11 -1.05 -3.75 19.66
CA THR A 11 -2.06 -4.11 18.65
C THR A 11 -3.46 -3.65 19.09
N HIS A 12 -4.40 -3.57 18.15
CA HIS A 12 -5.78 -3.13 18.41
C HIS A 12 -5.85 -1.76 19.12
N THR A 13 -4.92 -0.86 18.78
CA THR A 13 -4.81 0.48 19.34
C THR A 13 -4.69 1.48 18.22
N SER A 14 -5.75 2.24 17.97
CA SER A 14 -5.80 3.25 16.92
C SER A 14 -5.62 4.63 17.54
N ILE A 15 -4.80 5.48 16.92
CA ILE A 15 -4.61 6.87 17.32
C ILE A 15 -5.61 7.74 16.56
N LYS A 16 -6.43 8.48 17.30
CA LYS A 16 -7.41 9.42 16.72
C LYS A 16 -6.87 10.84 16.61
N GLU A 17 -6.01 11.21 17.53
CA GLU A 17 -5.51 12.57 17.62
C GLU A 17 -4.07 12.57 18.09
N CYS A 18 -3.27 13.49 17.57
CA CYS A 18 -1.92 13.77 18.02
C CYS A 18 -1.74 15.28 18.15
N ILE A 19 -1.42 15.74 19.34
CA ILE A 19 -1.22 17.16 19.66
C ILE A 19 0.22 17.35 20.11
N GLU A 20 0.91 18.28 19.48
CA GLU A 20 2.23 18.74 19.91
C GLU A 20 2.09 19.78 21.02
N THR A 21 2.93 19.65 22.03
CA THR A 21 3.03 20.55 23.18
C THR A 21 4.46 21.08 23.32
N SER A 22 4.70 22.03 24.19
CA SER A 22 6.07 22.54 24.48
C SER A 22 7.04 21.43 24.89
N ASP A 23 6.56 20.39 25.58
CA ASP A 23 7.39 19.35 26.19
C ASP A 23 7.39 18.02 25.42
N GLY A 24 6.60 17.89 24.35
CA GLY A 24 6.48 16.63 23.60
C GLY A 24 5.19 16.53 22.81
N CYS A 25 4.67 15.30 22.68
CA CYS A 25 3.42 15.01 22.00
C CYS A 25 2.46 14.25 22.91
N ILE A 26 1.17 14.50 22.75
CA ILE A 26 0.08 13.76 23.41
C ILE A 26 -0.76 13.11 22.30
N MET A 27 -0.77 11.79 22.29
CA MET A 27 -1.64 11.01 21.40
C MET A 27 -2.85 10.51 22.17
N THR A 28 -4.03 10.59 21.56
CA THR A 28 -5.28 10.06 22.11
C THR A 28 -5.72 8.86 21.29
N THR A 29 -5.93 7.72 21.95
CA THR A 29 -6.41 6.50 21.31
C THR A 29 -7.92 6.54 21.07
N ASP A 30 -8.42 5.62 20.26
CA ASP A 30 -9.85 5.39 20.00
C ASP A 30 -10.66 5.06 21.28
N ARG A 31 -9.98 4.52 22.30
CA ARG A 31 -10.55 4.21 23.63
C ARG A 31 -10.35 5.31 24.65
N GLY A 32 -9.86 6.49 24.26
CA GLY A 32 -9.65 7.64 25.11
C GLY A 32 -8.40 7.61 25.99
N HIS A 33 -7.53 6.60 25.84
CA HIS A 33 -6.25 6.59 26.54
C HIS A 33 -5.29 7.62 25.97
N LYS A 34 -4.50 8.24 26.84
CA LYS A 34 -3.48 9.22 26.46
C LYS A 34 -2.09 8.64 26.56
N ILE A 35 -1.31 8.82 25.51
CA ILE A 35 0.10 8.44 25.42
C ILE A 35 0.91 9.72 25.32
N LYS A 36 1.85 9.91 26.25
CA LYS A 36 2.80 11.03 26.23
C LYS A 36 4.16 10.55 25.73
N CYS A 37 4.78 11.30 24.83
CA CYS A 37 6.09 10.99 24.27
C CYS A 37 6.83 12.26 23.85
N GLY A 38 8.14 12.19 23.69
CA GLY A 38 8.96 13.32 23.23
C GLY A 38 8.76 13.63 21.76
N TYR A 39 8.65 12.59 20.94
CA TYR A 39 8.50 12.67 19.48
C TYR A 39 7.51 11.62 18.99
N VAL A 40 6.91 11.87 17.83
CA VAL A 40 6.01 10.94 17.12
C VAL A 40 6.48 10.80 15.67
N ILE A 41 6.52 9.57 15.18
CA ILE A 41 6.68 9.28 13.76
C ILE A 41 5.35 8.72 13.26
N ILE A 42 4.72 9.40 12.31
CA ILE A 42 3.47 9.00 11.67
C ILE A 42 3.81 8.28 10.38
N ALA A 43 3.78 6.94 10.43
CA ALA A 43 4.08 6.02 9.33
C ALA A 43 2.86 5.14 9.02
N THR A 44 1.66 5.76 8.97
CA THR A 44 0.37 5.07 8.84
C THR A 44 -0.08 4.95 7.38
N GLY A 45 0.85 5.02 6.42
CA GLY A 45 0.56 4.91 5.00
C GLY A 45 -0.38 6.02 4.53
N PHE A 46 -1.38 5.67 3.72
CA PHE A 46 -2.31 6.66 3.16
C PHE A 46 -3.23 7.31 4.22
N GLU A 47 -3.39 6.71 5.39
CA GLU A 47 -4.17 7.28 6.50
C GLU A 47 -3.44 8.42 7.22
N ALA A 48 -2.13 8.59 7.00
CA ALA A 48 -1.34 9.68 7.56
C ALA A 48 -1.91 11.08 7.24
N GLY A 49 -2.64 11.20 6.14
CA GLY A 49 -3.29 12.44 5.71
C GLY A 49 -4.23 13.06 6.77
N GLN A 50 -4.80 12.26 7.67
CA GLN A 50 -5.67 12.77 8.74
C GLN A 50 -4.93 13.63 9.79
N PHE A 51 -3.61 13.48 9.90
CA PHE A 51 -2.76 14.23 10.83
C PHE A 51 -2.10 15.45 10.19
N LEU A 52 -2.33 15.68 8.90
CA LEU A 52 -1.77 16.80 8.15
C LEU A 52 -2.78 17.93 8.02
N PRO A 53 -2.34 19.22 8.10
CA PRO A 53 -3.23 20.36 7.98
C PRO A 53 -3.75 20.59 6.56
N GLN A 54 -3.11 19.97 5.56
CA GLN A 54 -3.51 20.07 4.14
C GLN A 54 -3.27 18.76 3.40
N LYS A 55 -3.99 18.60 2.30
CA LYS A 55 -3.83 17.45 1.41
C LYS A 55 -2.53 17.57 0.61
N ILE A 56 -1.61 16.62 0.80
CA ILE A 56 -0.34 16.53 0.06
C ILE A 56 -0.24 15.27 -0.80
N MET A 57 -1.21 14.38 -0.72
CA MET A 57 -1.23 13.10 -1.42
C MET A 57 -2.53 12.90 -2.18
N ASP A 58 -2.45 12.28 -3.34
CA ASP A 58 -3.59 11.70 -4.03
C ASP A 58 -3.67 10.20 -3.73
N LEU A 59 -4.88 9.70 -3.57
CA LEU A 59 -5.16 8.31 -3.25
C LEU A 59 -5.63 7.57 -4.49
N THR A 60 -5.07 6.37 -4.67
CA THR A 60 -5.35 5.49 -5.80
C THR A 60 -5.73 4.11 -5.29
N SER A 61 -6.83 3.56 -5.81
CA SER A 61 -7.23 2.18 -5.59
C SER A 61 -6.56 1.29 -6.62
N THR A 62 -5.99 0.17 -6.18
CA THR A 62 -5.27 -0.81 -7.01
C THR A 62 -5.80 -2.22 -6.77
N TYR A 63 -5.60 -3.10 -7.73
CA TYR A 63 -6.10 -4.46 -7.73
C TYR A 63 -4.99 -5.43 -8.06
N ALA A 64 -5.02 -6.59 -7.42
CA ALA A 64 -4.04 -7.63 -7.66
C ALA A 64 -4.65 -9.02 -7.49
N LEU A 65 -4.00 -9.99 -8.10
CA LEU A 65 -4.32 -11.40 -7.99
C LEU A 65 -3.04 -12.23 -7.97
N VAL A 66 -3.13 -13.44 -7.47
CA VAL A 66 -2.04 -14.42 -7.51
C VAL A 66 -2.57 -15.76 -7.99
N SER A 67 -1.77 -16.44 -8.81
CA SER A 67 -2.09 -17.77 -9.33
C SER A 67 -1.83 -18.88 -8.32
N HIS A 68 -2.40 -20.06 -8.56
CA HIS A 68 -1.83 -21.31 -8.06
C HIS A 68 -0.37 -21.46 -8.54
N PRO A 69 0.46 -22.30 -7.87
CA PRO A 69 1.80 -22.58 -8.35
C PRO A 69 1.77 -23.13 -9.78
N VAL A 70 2.65 -22.62 -10.64
CA VAL A 70 2.81 -23.04 -12.03
C VAL A 70 4.12 -23.80 -12.16
N ALA A 71 4.16 -24.86 -12.96
CA ALA A 71 5.39 -25.58 -13.19
C ALA A 71 6.45 -24.66 -13.83
N SER A 72 7.71 -24.80 -13.40
CA SER A 72 8.79 -23.85 -13.74
C SER A 72 9.04 -23.74 -15.25
N GLU A 73 8.79 -24.80 -16.01
CA GLU A 73 8.92 -24.83 -17.46
C GLU A 73 7.93 -23.94 -18.21
N HIS A 74 6.84 -23.53 -17.56
CA HIS A 74 5.87 -22.58 -18.12
C HIS A 74 6.18 -21.12 -17.77
N LEU A 75 7.11 -20.87 -16.85
CA LEU A 75 7.49 -19.53 -16.47
C LEU A 75 8.50 -18.95 -17.46
N TRP A 76 8.49 -17.63 -17.62
CA TRP A 76 9.45 -16.94 -18.49
C TRP A 76 10.86 -16.98 -17.92
N PRO A 77 11.87 -16.98 -18.80
CA PRO A 77 13.28 -16.99 -18.40
C PRO A 77 13.59 -15.81 -17.46
N THR A 78 14.54 -16.02 -16.54
CA THR A 78 15.04 -15.02 -15.59
C THR A 78 14.04 -14.57 -14.51
N HIS A 79 12.78 -14.99 -14.58
CA HIS A 79 11.74 -14.59 -13.60
C HIS A 79 11.64 -13.08 -13.40
N CYS A 80 12.01 -12.28 -14.39
CA CYS A 80 12.03 -10.82 -14.31
C CYS A 80 10.63 -10.25 -14.06
N LEU A 81 10.60 -9.07 -13.48
CA LEU A 81 9.39 -8.25 -13.41
C LEU A 81 9.03 -7.79 -14.83
N ILE A 82 7.79 -7.99 -15.21
CA ILE A 82 7.21 -7.49 -16.46
C ILE A 82 6.27 -6.34 -16.10
N TRP A 83 6.43 -5.22 -16.77
CA TRP A 83 5.63 -4.03 -16.54
C TRP A 83 5.34 -3.32 -17.87
N GLU A 84 4.11 -2.80 -18.02
CA GLU A 84 3.72 -2.02 -19.21
C GLU A 84 3.56 -0.53 -18.88
N THR A 85 3.78 0.32 -19.88
CA THR A 85 3.65 1.78 -19.75
C THR A 85 2.24 2.31 -20.00
N ALA A 86 1.25 1.41 -20.17
CA ALA A 86 -0.14 1.79 -20.35
C ALA A 86 -0.72 2.46 -19.08
N ASP A 87 -1.80 3.23 -19.24
CA ASP A 87 -2.59 3.77 -18.14
C ASP A 87 -4.07 3.35 -18.34
N PRO A 88 -4.62 2.51 -17.45
CA PRO A 88 -3.98 1.87 -16.28
C PRO A 88 -2.99 0.76 -16.68
N TYR A 89 -1.85 0.73 -15.98
CA TYR A 89 -0.76 -0.20 -16.23
C TYR A 89 -1.05 -1.63 -15.74
N LEU A 90 -0.20 -2.54 -16.18
CA LEU A 90 -0.14 -3.91 -15.69
C LEU A 90 1.29 -4.21 -15.23
N TYR A 91 1.43 -4.91 -14.12
CA TYR A 91 2.68 -5.56 -13.74
C TYR A 91 2.47 -7.04 -13.45
N ILE A 92 3.49 -7.84 -13.76
CA ILE A 92 3.49 -9.28 -13.54
C ILE A 92 4.85 -9.68 -12.97
N ARG A 93 4.85 -10.48 -11.93
CA ARG A 93 6.06 -11.04 -11.34
C ARG A 93 5.84 -12.46 -10.85
N THR A 94 6.91 -13.24 -10.79
CA THR A 94 6.90 -14.54 -10.13
C THR A 94 7.26 -14.44 -8.66
N THR A 95 6.97 -15.46 -7.89
CA THR A 95 7.42 -15.67 -6.52
C THR A 95 8.40 -16.84 -6.44
N ASP A 96 9.08 -16.97 -5.31
CA ASP A 96 9.94 -18.11 -4.98
C ASP A 96 9.21 -19.48 -4.98
N LYS A 97 7.87 -19.46 -4.91
CA LYS A 97 7.01 -20.65 -4.98
C LYS A 97 6.35 -20.84 -6.35
N ASN A 98 6.94 -20.30 -7.39
CA ASN A 98 6.44 -20.36 -8.77
C ASN A 98 4.98 -19.89 -8.94
N ARG A 99 4.52 -18.97 -8.10
CA ARG A 99 3.24 -18.30 -8.30
C ARG A 99 3.44 -17.04 -9.11
N ILE A 100 2.42 -16.64 -9.82
CA ILE A 100 2.43 -15.43 -10.63
C ILE A 100 1.54 -14.39 -9.97
N ILE A 101 2.11 -13.27 -9.57
CA ILE A 101 1.38 -12.10 -9.09
C ILE A 101 1.16 -11.15 -10.24
N VAL A 102 -0.07 -10.70 -10.39
CA VAL A 102 -0.50 -9.74 -11.40
C VAL A 102 -1.21 -8.59 -10.73
N GLY A 103 -0.86 -7.37 -11.07
CA GLY A 103 -1.54 -6.21 -10.51
C GLY A 103 -1.59 -5.03 -11.45
N GLY A 104 -2.35 -4.01 -11.04
CA GLY A 104 -2.61 -2.81 -11.81
C GLY A 104 -4.10 -2.48 -11.88
N GLU A 105 -4.54 -1.98 -13.04
CA GLU A 105 -5.91 -1.52 -13.25
C GLU A 105 -6.34 -0.44 -12.26
N ASP A 106 -5.42 0.44 -11.94
CA ASP A 106 -5.55 1.48 -10.94
C ASP A 106 -6.67 2.48 -11.27
N GLU A 107 -7.31 3.01 -10.24
CA GLU A 107 -8.30 4.08 -10.35
C GLU A 107 -8.11 5.16 -9.28
N LYS A 108 -8.21 6.42 -9.68
CA LYS A 108 -7.97 7.59 -8.83
C LYS A 108 -9.15 7.85 -7.89
N PHE A 109 -9.33 6.99 -6.91
CA PHE A 109 -10.25 7.17 -5.79
C PHE A 109 -9.82 6.33 -4.59
N SER A 110 -10.36 6.60 -3.40
CA SER A 110 -10.03 5.92 -2.15
C SER A 110 -11.22 5.31 -1.41
N ASP A 111 -12.43 5.43 -1.96
CA ASP A 111 -13.64 4.87 -1.34
C ASP A 111 -13.54 3.34 -1.22
N PRO A 112 -13.52 2.76 0.00
CA PRO A 112 -13.33 1.32 0.19
C PRO A 112 -14.47 0.49 -0.38
N GLN A 113 -15.72 0.95 -0.26
CA GLN A 113 -16.89 0.20 -0.71
C GLN A 113 -16.91 0.12 -2.25
N ARG A 114 -16.63 1.24 -2.90
CA ARG A 114 -16.49 1.29 -4.37
C ARG A 114 -15.32 0.40 -4.83
N ARG A 115 -14.15 0.51 -4.19
CA ARG A 115 -12.96 -0.31 -4.50
C ARG A 115 -13.29 -1.80 -4.42
N ASP A 116 -13.86 -2.24 -3.30
CA ASP A 116 -14.15 -3.65 -3.05
C ASP A 116 -15.25 -4.18 -4.01
N SER A 117 -16.23 -3.34 -4.37
CA SER A 117 -17.26 -3.70 -5.36
C SER A 117 -16.70 -3.96 -6.76
N LEU A 118 -15.60 -3.31 -7.12
CA LEU A 118 -14.95 -3.46 -8.42
C LEU A 118 -14.00 -4.66 -8.49
N LEU A 119 -13.65 -5.30 -7.37
CA LEU A 119 -12.64 -6.35 -7.31
C LEU A 119 -12.90 -7.46 -8.34
N ARG A 120 -14.12 -7.98 -8.41
CA ARG A 120 -14.49 -9.05 -9.37
C ARG A 120 -14.32 -8.62 -10.84
N LYS A 121 -14.69 -7.37 -11.17
CA LYS A 121 -14.55 -6.83 -12.52
C LYS A 121 -13.07 -6.69 -12.88
N LYS A 122 -12.27 -6.11 -11.98
CA LYS A 122 -10.84 -5.88 -12.19
C LYS A 122 -10.06 -7.19 -12.29
N THR A 123 -10.38 -8.18 -11.46
CA THR A 123 -9.83 -9.53 -11.57
C THR A 123 -9.98 -10.10 -12.99
N ARG A 124 -11.18 -10.06 -13.56
CA ARG A 124 -11.44 -10.55 -14.92
C ARG A 124 -10.64 -9.80 -16.00
N ILE A 125 -10.40 -8.50 -15.79
CA ILE A 125 -9.58 -7.71 -16.74
C ILE A 125 -8.12 -8.15 -16.64
N LEU A 126 -7.56 -8.27 -15.43
CA LEU A 126 -6.19 -8.72 -15.19
C LEU A 126 -5.97 -10.13 -15.75
N GLU A 127 -6.86 -11.09 -15.48
CA GLU A 127 -6.79 -12.44 -16.05
C GLU A 127 -6.78 -12.45 -17.59
N ARG A 128 -7.63 -11.62 -18.20
CA ARG A 128 -7.66 -11.49 -19.67
C ARG A 128 -6.36 -10.93 -20.21
N LYS A 129 -5.78 -9.93 -19.54
CA LYS A 129 -4.48 -9.36 -19.95
C LYS A 129 -3.37 -10.41 -19.86
N VAL A 130 -3.31 -11.20 -18.79
CA VAL A 130 -2.33 -12.29 -18.66
C VAL A 130 -2.48 -13.32 -19.79
N ARG A 131 -3.70 -13.82 -20.02
CA ARG A 131 -3.96 -14.80 -21.08
C ARG A 131 -3.64 -14.29 -22.48
N LYS A 132 -3.77 -12.97 -22.69
CA LYS A 132 -3.37 -12.35 -23.96
C LYS A 132 -1.85 -12.30 -24.13
N LEU A 133 -1.10 -12.03 -23.05
CA LEU A 133 0.36 -11.97 -23.08
C LEU A 133 1.00 -13.36 -23.11
N PHE A 134 0.40 -14.32 -22.43
CA PHE A 134 0.91 -15.68 -22.28
C PHE A 134 -0.20 -16.70 -22.58
N PRO A 135 -0.54 -16.93 -23.84
CA PRO A 135 -1.66 -17.82 -24.22
C PRO A 135 -1.53 -19.26 -23.69
N ASP A 136 -0.30 -19.77 -23.66
CA ASP A 136 0.02 -21.15 -23.27
C ASP A 136 0.31 -21.30 -21.76
N LEU A 137 0.23 -20.21 -21.00
CA LEU A 137 0.46 -20.25 -19.57
C LEU A 137 -0.76 -20.84 -18.85
N PRO A 138 -0.61 -21.93 -18.06
CA PRO A 138 -1.70 -22.53 -17.30
C PRO A 138 -2.03 -21.66 -16.08
N PHE A 139 -2.57 -20.46 -16.33
CA PHE A 139 -2.85 -19.46 -15.31
C PHE A 139 -4.23 -19.69 -14.71
N GLU A 140 -4.26 -20.04 -13.42
CA GLU A 140 -5.46 -20.17 -12.60
C GLU A 140 -5.33 -19.31 -11.35
N THR A 141 -6.29 -18.40 -11.12
CA THR A 141 -6.28 -17.47 -9.99
C THR A 141 -6.64 -18.20 -8.69
N GLU A 142 -5.79 -18.05 -7.66
CA GLU A 142 -6.01 -18.60 -6.32
C GLU A 142 -6.56 -17.54 -5.35
N MET A 143 -5.97 -16.35 -5.34
CA MET A 143 -6.39 -15.24 -4.46
C MET A 143 -6.45 -13.93 -5.21
N VAL A 144 -7.35 -13.07 -4.75
CA VAL A 144 -7.53 -11.71 -5.27
C VAL A 144 -7.61 -10.72 -4.11
N TRP A 145 -7.08 -9.53 -4.30
CA TRP A 145 -7.20 -8.45 -3.31
C TRP A 145 -7.17 -7.08 -3.99
N CYS A 146 -7.54 -6.08 -3.23
CA CYS A 146 -7.40 -4.68 -3.63
C CYS A 146 -6.80 -3.88 -2.48
N GLY A 147 -6.21 -2.75 -2.79
CA GLY A 147 -5.57 -1.87 -1.84
C GLY A 147 -5.74 -0.41 -2.22
N THR A 148 -5.25 0.45 -1.35
CA THR A 148 -5.13 1.88 -1.60
C THR A 148 -3.70 2.30 -1.31
N PHE A 149 -3.11 3.08 -2.19
CA PHE A 149 -1.83 3.73 -1.96
C PHE A 149 -1.92 5.23 -2.21
N SER A 150 -0.93 5.96 -1.73
CA SER A 150 -0.86 7.41 -1.84
C SER A 150 0.34 7.84 -2.65
N THR A 151 0.17 8.86 -3.48
CA THR A 151 1.25 9.46 -4.27
C THR A 151 1.29 10.96 -4.02
N THR A 152 2.45 11.51 -3.76
CA THR A 152 2.71 12.94 -3.69
C THR A 152 2.75 13.57 -5.09
N LYS A 153 2.72 14.89 -5.19
CA LYS A 153 2.72 15.58 -6.48
C LYS A 153 3.99 15.36 -7.30
N ASP A 154 5.13 15.21 -6.63
CA ASP A 154 6.44 15.00 -7.26
C ASP A 154 6.81 13.51 -7.37
N GLY A 155 5.96 12.62 -6.84
CA GLY A 155 6.20 11.18 -6.83
C GLY A 155 7.25 10.70 -5.83
N LEU A 156 7.78 11.61 -4.99
CA LEU A 156 8.74 11.28 -3.94
C LEU A 156 8.05 11.11 -2.59
N PRO A 157 8.56 10.22 -1.70
CA PRO A 157 8.01 10.11 -0.36
C PRO A 157 8.24 11.41 0.42
N PHE A 158 7.26 11.76 1.27
CA PHE A 158 7.44 12.82 2.24
C PHE A 158 8.01 12.22 3.52
N ILE A 159 9.27 12.55 3.81
CA ILE A 159 9.99 12.12 5.02
C ILE A 159 10.50 13.36 5.74
N GLY A 160 9.94 13.62 6.92
CA GLY A 160 10.32 14.80 7.71
C GLY A 160 9.18 15.34 8.56
N ASN A 161 9.41 16.50 9.15
CA ASN A 161 8.41 17.21 9.93
C ASN A 161 7.62 18.21 9.06
N TRP A 162 6.43 18.55 9.51
CA TRP A 162 5.67 19.66 8.92
C TRP A 162 6.23 21.00 9.44
N PRO A 163 6.20 22.09 8.66
CA PRO A 163 6.84 23.36 9.04
C PRO A 163 6.51 23.87 10.47
N ASP A 164 5.27 23.69 10.90
CA ASP A 164 4.83 24.12 12.24
C ASP A 164 4.82 22.99 13.27
N LYS A 165 5.53 21.88 12.99
CA LYS A 165 5.59 20.69 13.84
C LYS A 165 7.03 20.25 14.05
N GLU A 166 7.59 20.55 15.20
CA GLU A 166 8.99 20.22 15.50
C GLU A 166 9.19 18.78 16.00
N ARG A 167 8.12 18.18 16.55
CA ARG A 167 8.17 16.88 17.23
C ARG A 167 7.33 15.79 16.55
N MET A 168 6.62 16.14 15.49
CA MET A 168 5.83 15.21 14.68
C MET A 168 6.49 15.02 13.32
N PHE A 169 6.99 13.83 13.08
CA PHE A 169 7.60 13.42 11.83
C PHE A 169 6.62 12.56 11.03
N PHE A 170 6.69 12.67 9.73
CA PHE A 170 5.87 11.93 8.79
C PHE A 170 6.76 11.08 7.89
N ASP A 171 6.26 9.91 7.55
CA ASP A 171 6.89 8.97 6.63
C ASP A 171 5.78 8.36 5.76
N LEU A 172 5.55 8.95 4.57
CA LEU A 172 4.37 8.71 3.76
C LEU A 172 4.55 9.02 2.28
N GLY A 173 3.59 8.62 1.46
CA GLY A 173 3.53 9.01 0.05
C GLY A 173 4.43 8.22 -0.87
N TYR A 174 4.73 6.97 -0.56
CA TYR A 174 5.65 6.10 -1.31
C TYR A 174 5.16 5.68 -2.70
N GLY A 175 3.91 5.96 -3.06
CA GLY A 175 3.33 5.50 -4.31
C GLY A 175 3.15 3.98 -4.37
N GLY A 176 3.05 3.45 -5.60
CA GLY A 176 2.88 2.02 -5.83
C GLY A 176 4.17 1.19 -5.72
N ASN A 177 5.33 1.83 -5.63
CA ASN A 177 6.64 1.17 -5.62
C ASN A 177 7.33 1.16 -4.26
N GLY A 178 6.73 1.79 -3.26
CA GLY A 178 7.30 1.92 -1.91
C GLY A 178 6.96 0.82 -0.94
#